data_f684df1af239e40fc99b3e4d736ff23c
#
_entry.id   f684df1af239e40fc99b3e4d736ff23c
#
_cell.length_a   1.000
_cell.length_b   1.000
_cell.length_c   1.000
_cell.angle_alpha   90.00
_cell.angle_beta   90.00
_cell.angle_gamma   90.00
#
_symmetry.space_group_name_H-M   'P 1'
#
loop_
_entity.id
_entity.type
_entity.pdbx_description
1 polymer ?
#
loop_
_entity_poly.entity_id
_entity_poly.type
_entity_poly.pdbx_seq_one_letter_code
_entity_poly.pdbx_strand_id
1 'polypeptide(L)'
;MGRPRAPELASVGRPLALAVLVATTPGFARAQDVGEDLFNATCAACHTTGSDRLVGPGLEGINDRRDHEWLISFITTPDQVIASGDSIAARLLAEYIVPMPNLGTTRAQAEAVLEYLRGAATDAPSAAQEEAPPATEEQVLFGQALFQGHTRLANGGPTCNSCHDVVHDAVIGGGILAAELTTVFTRLGGAGVRAIIGSPPFPVMQKAYEDRPLTEEEVAGLVAFLERADAEQALHQPRDYGIKLFGVGVIGTAFLFGLFSLAWSGRKRGSVNQEIFDRQISST
;
A
#
# COMPACT_ATOMS: atom_id res chain seq x y z
N MET A 1 -99.69 9.27 -20.70
CA MET A 1 -98.73 9.21 -21.85
C MET A 1 -97.72 10.31 -21.64
N GLY A 2 -96.66 9.97 -20.93
CA GLY A 2 -95.60 10.92 -20.60
C GLY A 2 -94.31 10.54 -21.36
N ARG A 3 -93.74 11.46 -22.05
CA ARG A 3 -92.46 11.31 -22.71
C ARG A 3 -91.34 11.54 -21.68
N PRO A 4 -90.27 10.75 -21.68
CA PRO A 4 -89.14 10.98 -20.82
C PRO A 4 -88.18 12.07 -21.44
N ARG A 5 -87.69 12.96 -20.55
CA ARG A 5 -86.66 13.96 -20.85
C ARG A 5 -85.29 13.29 -20.88
N ALA A 6 -84.46 13.65 -21.87
CA ALA A 6 -83.09 13.30 -21.99
C ALA A 6 -82.23 14.07 -20.94
N PRO A 7 -81.13 13.48 -20.41
CA PRO A 7 -80.29 14.17 -19.50
C PRO A 7 -79.21 15.02 -20.25
N GLU A 8 -79.03 16.23 -19.71
CA GLU A 8 -77.95 17.18 -20.09
C GLU A 8 -76.59 16.59 -19.85
N LEU A 9 -75.74 16.67 -20.85
CA LEU A 9 -74.33 16.34 -20.78
C LEU A 9 -73.54 17.52 -20.12
N ALA A 10 -73.15 17.30 -18.85
CA ALA A 10 -72.19 18.20 -18.18
C ALA A 10 -70.80 18.08 -18.80
N SER A 11 -70.29 19.19 -19.32
CA SER A 11 -68.94 19.33 -19.84
C SER A 11 -67.92 19.29 -18.68
N VAL A 12 -67.23 18.15 -18.53
CA VAL A 12 -66.09 18.02 -17.60
C VAL A 12 -64.87 18.61 -18.26
N GLY A 13 -64.43 19.76 -17.76
CA GLY A 13 -63.14 20.38 -18.15
C GLY A 13 -62.00 19.45 -17.71
N ARG A 14 -61.20 19.03 -18.68
CA ARG A 14 -59.92 18.29 -18.47
C ARG A 14 -58.86 19.27 -17.97
N PRO A 15 -58.24 19.09 -16.80
CA PRO A 15 -57.05 19.84 -16.45
C PRO A 15 -55.87 19.37 -17.32
N LEU A 16 -55.25 20.29 -18.03
CA LEU A 16 -53.94 20.06 -18.65
C LEU A 16 -52.92 19.86 -17.51
N ALA A 17 -52.57 18.59 -17.26
CA ALA A 17 -51.40 18.28 -16.44
C ALA A 17 -50.15 18.64 -17.26
N LEU A 18 -49.49 19.73 -16.89
CA LEU A 18 -48.15 20.06 -17.37
C LEU A 18 -47.15 19.10 -16.79
N ALA A 19 -46.81 18.03 -17.52
CA ALA A 19 -45.73 17.11 -17.14
C ALA A 19 -44.42 17.83 -17.33
N VAL A 20 -43.83 18.33 -16.24
CA VAL A 20 -42.44 18.81 -16.23
C VAL A 20 -41.55 17.59 -16.38
N LEU A 21 -41.05 17.35 -17.56
CA LEU A 21 -40.04 16.36 -17.89
C LEU A 21 -38.72 16.83 -17.27
N VAL A 22 -38.41 16.40 -16.05
CA VAL A 22 -37.07 16.55 -15.48
C VAL A 22 -36.17 15.60 -16.26
N ALA A 23 -35.48 16.13 -17.26
CA ALA A 23 -34.45 15.42 -17.96
C ALA A 23 -33.26 15.23 -17.01
N THR A 24 -33.24 14.11 -16.27
CA THR A 24 -32.06 13.66 -15.57
C THR A 24 -31.00 13.29 -16.60
N THR A 25 -29.98 14.11 -16.74
CA THR A 25 -28.87 13.86 -17.66
C THR A 25 -28.05 12.68 -17.14
N PRO A 26 -28.00 11.54 -17.84
CA PRO A 26 -27.31 10.32 -17.35
C PRO A 26 -25.79 10.43 -17.30
N GLY A 27 -25.23 11.58 -17.65
CA GLY A 27 -23.78 11.81 -17.68
C GLY A 27 -23.18 12.18 -16.31
N PHE A 28 -23.89 12.90 -15.48
CA PHE A 28 -23.37 13.34 -14.17
C PHE A 28 -23.33 12.20 -13.14
N ALA A 29 -24.35 11.35 -13.08
CA ALA A 29 -24.35 10.19 -12.17
C ALA A 29 -23.16 9.26 -12.45
N ARG A 30 -22.83 9.02 -13.73
CA ARG A 30 -21.74 8.12 -14.11
C ARG A 30 -20.34 8.66 -13.81
N ALA A 31 -20.15 9.98 -13.81
CA ALA A 31 -18.88 10.60 -13.46
C ALA A 31 -18.66 10.61 -11.94
N GLN A 32 -19.72 10.75 -11.14
CA GLN A 32 -19.68 10.64 -9.69
C GLN A 32 -19.32 9.22 -9.25
N ASP A 33 -19.92 8.19 -9.83
CA ASP A 33 -19.63 6.77 -9.51
C ASP A 33 -18.15 6.45 -9.79
N VAL A 34 -17.60 6.91 -10.91
CA VAL A 34 -16.18 6.71 -11.26
C VAL A 34 -15.25 7.46 -10.32
N GLY A 35 -15.64 8.69 -9.93
CA GLY A 35 -14.87 9.49 -8.97
C GLY A 35 -14.84 8.87 -7.57
N GLU A 36 -15.96 8.31 -7.13
CA GLU A 36 -16.10 7.60 -5.86
C GLU A 36 -15.25 6.34 -5.82
N ASP A 37 -15.35 5.49 -6.84
CA ASP A 37 -14.55 4.27 -6.96
C ASP A 37 -13.04 4.58 -6.93
N LEU A 38 -12.61 5.60 -7.67
CA LEU A 38 -11.22 6.05 -7.67
C LEU A 38 -10.79 6.61 -6.32
N PHE A 39 -11.63 7.41 -5.68
CA PHE A 39 -11.34 7.97 -4.36
C PHE A 39 -11.14 6.83 -3.36
N ASN A 40 -12.07 5.88 -3.30
CA ASN A 40 -12.03 4.74 -2.38
C ASN A 40 -10.83 3.83 -2.64
N ALA A 41 -10.47 3.58 -3.90
CA ALA A 41 -9.36 2.73 -4.26
C ALA A 41 -7.97 3.39 -4.07
N THR A 42 -7.89 4.73 -4.10
CA THR A 42 -6.58 5.40 -4.24
C THR A 42 -6.35 6.50 -3.20
N CYS A 43 -7.39 7.27 -2.85
CA CYS A 43 -7.25 8.47 -2.03
C CYS A 43 -7.64 8.22 -0.56
N ALA A 44 -8.64 7.36 -0.32
CA ALA A 44 -9.22 7.11 1.00
C ALA A 44 -8.24 6.51 2.02
N ALA A 45 -7.16 5.87 1.56
CA ALA A 45 -6.08 5.39 2.43
C ALA A 45 -5.38 6.53 3.21
N CYS A 46 -5.42 7.76 2.68
CA CYS A 46 -4.73 8.90 3.26
C CYS A 46 -5.64 10.10 3.56
N HIS A 47 -6.81 10.18 2.91
CA HIS A 47 -7.72 11.32 2.99
C HIS A 47 -9.14 10.89 3.37
N THR A 48 -9.84 11.72 4.13
CA THR A 48 -11.27 11.62 4.33
C THR A 48 -12.01 12.59 3.41
N THR A 49 -13.27 12.32 3.09
CA THR A 49 -14.14 13.27 2.38
C THR A 49 -14.61 14.42 3.28
N GLY A 50 -14.57 14.23 4.59
CA GLY A 50 -14.92 15.21 5.62
C GLY A 50 -13.75 16.12 6.00
N SER A 51 -13.87 16.76 7.18
CA SER A 51 -12.85 17.65 7.76
C SER A 51 -11.73 16.92 8.50
N ASP A 52 -11.94 15.64 8.83
CA ASP A 52 -11.06 14.88 9.69
C ASP A 52 -9.73 14.56 9.02
N ARG A 53 -8.64 14.75 9.78
CA ARG A 53 -7.30 14.34 9.36
C ARG A 53 -7.14 12.82 9.46
N LEU A 54 -6.56 12.21 8.43
CA LEU A 54 -6.07 10.85 8.47
C LEU A 54 -4.53 10.88 8.37
N VAL A 55 -3.93 10.44 7.27
CA VAL A 55 -2.51 10.67 6.97
C VAL A 55 -2.32 12.08 6.41
N GLY A 56 -3.18 12.45 5.46
CA GLY A 56 -3.30 13.77 4.86
C GLY A 56 -4.49 14.56 5.41
N PRO A 57 -4.76 15.74 4.86
CA PRO A 57 -5.90 16.56 5.24
C PRO A 57 -7.23 15.93 4.87
N GLY A 58 -8.27 16.26 5.65
CA GLY A 58 -9.66 16.09 5.22
C GLY A 58 -9.98 16.98 4.02
N LEU A 59 -10.76 16.46 3.08
CA LEU A 59 -11.00 17.10 1.79
C LEU A 59 -12.36 17.83 1.71
N GLU A 60 -13.06 18.00 2.82
CA GLU A 60 -14.30 18.77 2.86
C GLU A 60 -14.11 20.16 2.22
N GLY A 61 -14.94 20.49 1.25
CA GLY A 61 -14.91 21.78 0.57
C GLY A 61 -13.59 22.12 -0.15
N ILE A 62 -12.80 21.12 -0.53
CA ILE A 62 -11.48 21.33 -1.13
C ILE A 62 -11.56 22.13 -2.43
N ASN A 63 -12.65 21.96 -3.22
CA ASN A 63 -12.89 22.67 -4.45
C ASN A 63 -13.06 24.18 -4.26
N ASP A 64 -13.51 24.62 -3.09
CA ASP A 64 -13.67 26.04 -2.74
C ASP A 64 -12.43 26.63 -2.04
N ARG A 65 -11.64 25.77 -1.43
CA ARG A 65 -10.44 26.17 -0.68
C ARG A 65 -9.19 26.33 -1.55
N ARG A 66 -9.20 25.77 -2.77
CA ARG A 66 -8.03 25.75 -3.66
C ARG A 66 -8.43 26.01 -5.11
N ASP A 67 -7.51 26.59 -5.86
CA ASP A 67 -7.65 26.74 -7.30
C ASP A 67 -7.74 25.38 -8.00
N HIS A 68 -8.65 25.27 -8.97
CA HIS A 68 -8.92 24.00 -9.66
C HIS A 68 -7.70 23.46 -10.41
N GLU A 69 -6.98 24.30 -11.15
CA GLU A 69 -5.79 23.88 -11.90
C GLU A 69 -4.63 23.50 -10.97
N TRP A 70 -4.53 24.19 -9.82
CA TRP A 70 -3.59 23.81 -8.79
C TRP A 70 -3.92 22.42 -8.23
N LEU A 71 -5.20 22.14 -7.93
CA LEU A 71 -5.63 20.81 -7.47
C LEU A 71 -5.32 19.73 -8.49
N ILE A 72 -5.64 19.93 -9.76
CA ILE A 72 -5.30 18.99 -10.84
C ILE A 72 -3.80 18.72 -10.89
N SER A 73 -2.98 19.77 -10.84
CA SER A 73 -1.52 19.64 -10.87
C SER A 73 -0.99 18.89 -9.66
N PHE A 74 -1.53 19.20 -8.47
CA PHE A 74 -1.09 18.56 -7.23
C PHE A 74 -1.53 17.09 -7.13
N ILE A 75 -2.69 16.72 -7.67
CA ILE A 75 -3.16 15.32 -7.71
C ILE A 75 -2.36 14.50 -8.74
N THR A 76 -2.05 15.08 -9.89
CA THR A 76 -1.40 14.34 -10.99
C THR A 76 0.12 14.24 -10.84
N THR A 77 0.77 15.28 -10.33
CA THR A 77 2.23 15.38 -10.21
C THR A 77 2.67 16.04 -8.89
N PRO A 78 2.26 15.50 -7.72
CA PRO A 78 2.54 16.12 -6.43
C PRO A 78 4.03 16.29 -6.16
N ASP A 79 4.85 15.34 -6.56
CA ASP A 79 6.30 15.37 -6.48
C ASP A 79 6.91 16.59 -7.19
N GLN A 80 6.41 16.93 -8.38
CA GLN A 80 6.88 18.08 -9.14
C GLN A 80 6.44 19.39 -8.51
N VAL A 81 5.18 19.47 -8.05
CA VAL A 81 4.66 20.68 -7.38
C VAL A 81 5.41 20.94 -6.07
N ILE A 82 5.70 19.90 -5.28
CA ILE A 82 6.51 20.02 -4.07
C ILE A 82 7.94 20.48 -4.42
N ALA A 83 8.56 19.86 -5.43
CA ALA A 83 9.92 20.18 -5.85
C ALA A 83 10.06 21.59 -6.45
N SER A 84 8.99 22.15 -7.02
CA SER A 84 8.98 23.51 -7.57
C SER A 84 9.08 24.60 -6.49
N GLY A 85 8.93 24.25 -5.21
CA GLY A 85 8.91 25.21 -4.10
C GLY A 85 7.56 25.94 -3.96
N ASP A 86 6.47 25.35 -4.46
CA ASP A 86 5.13 25.90 -4.28
C ASP A 86 4.82 26.12 -2.80
N SER A 87 4.36 27.31 -2.45
CA SER A 87 4.19 27.71 -1.06
C SER A 87 3.06 26.97 -0.33
N ILE A 88 2.05 26.47 -1.06
CA ILE A 88 0.95 25.70 -0.50
C ILE A 88 1.47 24.27 -0.23
N ALA A 89 2.13 23.65 -1.21
CA ALA A 89 2.70 22.34 -1.07
C ALA A 89 3.75 22.26 0.05
N ALA A 90 4.61 23.27 0.16
CA ALA A 90 5.61 23.38 1.23
C ALA A 90 4.97 23.44 2.65
N ARG A 91 3.88 24.20 2.80
CA ARG A 91 3.13 24.24 4.08
C ARG A 91 2.48 22.90 4.39
N LEU A 92 1.85 22.26 3.41
CA LEU A 92 1.25 20.94 3.58
C LEU A 92 2.31 19.91 3.98
N LEU A 93 3.46 19.92 3.34
CA LEU A 93 4.57 19.02 3.70
C LEU A 93 5.09 19.27 5.12
N ALA A 94 5.19 20.52 5.54
CA ALA A 94 5.60 20.86 6.90
C ALA A 94 4.57 20.44 7.97
N GLU A 95 3.28 20.49 7.65
CA GLU A 95 2.18 20.16 8.54
C GLU A 95 1.95 18.64 8.64
N TYR A 96 1.98 17.93 7.49
CA TYR A 96 1.63 16.50 7.42
C TYR A 96 2.87 15.60 7.42
N ILE A 97 4.05 16.14 7.21
CA ILE A 97 5.36 15.42 7.22
C ILE A 97 5.50 14.40 6.10
N VAL A 98 4.41 13.70 5.76
CA VAL A 98 4.38 12.70 4.67
C VAL A 98 4.04 13.41 3.36
N PRO A 99 4.94 13.40 2.36
CA PRO A 99 4.62 13.96 1.06
C PRO A 99 3.52 13.13 0.39
N MET A 100 2.58 13.79 -0.26
CA MET A 100 1.61 13.11 -1.11
C MET A 100 2.37 12.37 -2.23
N PRO A 101 2.19 11.04 -2.35
CA PRO A 101 2.90 10.28 -3.38
C PRO A 101 2.31 10.52 -4.77
N ASN A 102 3.15 10.40 -5.80
CA ASN A 102 2.68 10.35 -7.18
C ASN A 102 2.11 8.96 -7.46
N LEU A 103 0.79 8.87 -7.59
CA LEU A 103 0.06 7.61 -7.81
C LEU A 103 -0.24 7.34 -9.29
N GLY A 104 0.29 8.17 -10.20
CA GLY A 104 0.06 8.05 -11.64
C GLY A 104 -1.36 8.44 -12.07
N THR A 105 -2.06 9.23 -11.26
CA THR A 105 -3.41 9.71 -11.56
C THR A 105 -3.41 10.61 -12.80
N THR A 106 -4.24 10.30 -13.78
CA THR A 106 -4.41 11.12 -14.98
C THR A 106 -5.27 12.35 -14.69
N ARG A 107 -5.19 13.39 -15.55
CA ARG A 107 -6.03 14.59 -15.44
C ARG A 107 -7.52 14.23 -15.38
N ALA A 108 -7.99 13.36 -16.27
CA ALA A 108 -9.40 12.95 -16.30
C ALA A 108 -9.85 12.25 -15.01
N GLN A 109 -8.98 11.45 -14.40
CA GLN A 109 -9.22 10.81 -13.12
C GLN A 109 -9.24 11.84 -11.98
N ALA A 110 -8.32 12.78 -11.97
CA ALA A 110 -8.31 13.87 -10.99
C ALA A 110 -9.58 14.72 -11.06
N GLU A 111 -10.05 15.05 -12.28
CA GLU A 111 -11.32 15.76 -12.49
C GLU A 111 -12.51 14.98 -11.95
N ALA A 112 -12.57 13.66 -12.19
CA ALA A 112 -13.63 12.79 -11.66
C ALA A 112 -13.64 12.74 -10.12
N VAL A 113 -12.48 12.64 -9.48
CA VAL A 113 -12.36 12.68 -8.02
C VAL A 113 -12.80 14.04 -7.47
N LEU A 114 -12.39 15.16 -8.09
CA LEU A 114 -12.81 16.50 -7.66
C LEU A 114 -14.32 16.71 -7.81
N GLU A 115 -14.94 16.14 -8.84
CA GLU A 115 -16.40 16.16 -9.00
C GLU A 115 -17.12 15.35 -7.93
N TYR A 116 -16.61 14.15 -7.62
CA TYR A 116 -17.11 13.36 -6.49
C TYR A 116 -17.03 14.12 -5.16
N LEU A 117 -15.86 14.71 -4.84
CA LEU A 117 -15.66 15.48 -3.62
C LEU A 117 -16.56 16.73 -3.51
N ARG A 118 -17.01 17.29 -4.64
CA ARG A 118 -17.97 18.40 -4.65
C ARG A 118 -19.35 17.95 -4.16
N GLY A 119 -19.76 16.70 -4.51
CA GLY A 119 -21.01 16.11 -4.05
C GLY A 119 -20.90 15.56 -2.62
N ALA A 120 -19.79 14.96 -2.28
CA ALA A 120 -19.56 14.29 -0.99
C ALA A 120 -19.48 15.26 0.21
N ALA A 121 -19.18 16.54 -0.01
CA ALA A 121 -19.10 17.55 1.06
C ALA A 121 -20.43 17.73 1.85
N THR A 122 -21.54 17.17 1.38
CA THR A 122 -22.86 17.30 2.01
C THR A 122 -23.28 16.11 2.85
N ASP A 123 -22.63 14.93 2.73
CA ASP A 123 -23.14 13.67 3.25
C ASP A 123 -22.17 12.84 4.11
N ALA A 124 -20.95 13.31 4.36
CA ALA A 124 -19.96 12.50 5.06
C ALA A 124 -20.23 12.42 6.56
N PRO A 125 -20.64 11.25 7.12
CA PRO A 125 -20.47 11.01 8.54
C PRO A 125 -18.96 11.00 8.82
N SER A 126 -18.51 11.87 9.72
CA SER A 126 -17.20 11.77 10.34
C SER A 126 -17.05 10.35 10.87
N ALA A 127 -16.24 9.54 10.20
CA ALA A 127 -15.81 8.27 10.75
C ALA A 127 -14.90 8.62 11.93
N ALA A 128 -15.51 8.82 13.10
CA ALA A 128 -14.79 8.86 14.35
C ALA A 128 -13.90 7.61 14.37
N GLN A 129 -12.59 7.83 14.36
CA GLN A 129 -11.62 6.74 14.47
C GLN A 129 -11.85 6.10 15.83
N GLU A 130 -12.62 5.02 15.85
CA GLU A 130 -12.76 4.18 17.02
C GLU A 130 -11.36 3.64 17.29
N GLU A 131 -10.76 4.11 18.38
CA GLU A 131 -9.44 3.67 18.81
C GLU A 131 -9.55 2.16 19.02
N ALA A 132 -8.91 1.38 18.14
CA ALA A 132 -8.98 -0.07 18.20
C ALA A 132 -8.43 -0.52 19.57
N PRO A 133 -9.04 -1.54 20.20
CA PRO A 133 -8.52 -2.06 21.47
C PRO A 133 -7.04 -2.47 21.30
N PRO A 134 -6.23 -2.37 22.35
CA PRO A 134 -4.81 -2.71 22.27
C PRO A 134 -4.63 -4.13 21.72
N ALA A 135 -3.68 -4.27 20.81
CA ALA A 135 -3.43 -5.53 20.12
C ALA A 135 -2.99 -6.62 21.13
N THR A 136 -3.52 -7.82 20.96
CA THR A 136 -3.07 -8.99 21.75
C THR A 136 -1.73 -9.51 21.26
N GLU A 137 -0.98 -10.17 22.13
CA GLU A 137 0.29 -10.80 21.76
C GLU A 137 0.13 -11.82 20.62
N GLU A 138 -1.00 -12.54 20.61
CA GLU A 138 -1.32 -13.49 19.53
C GLU A 138 -1.47 -12.78 18.18
N GLN A 139 -2.14 -11.63 18.15
CA GLN A 139 -2.27 -10.81 16.93
C GLN A 139 -0.90 -10.29 16.44
N VAL A 140 -0.04 -9.87 17.36
CA VAL A 140 1.32 -9.41 17.02
C VAL A 140 2.14 -10.55 16.40
N LEU A 141 2.15 -11.72 17.02
CA LEU A 141 2.88 -12.90 16.53
C LEU A 141 2.31 -13.40 15.19
N PHE A 142 1.00 -13.36 15.03
CA PHE A 142 0.35 -13.69 13.77
C PHE A 142 0.76 -12.71 12.66
N GLY A 143 0.70 -11.41 12.92
CA GLY A 143 1.15 -10.37 11.99
C GLY A 143 2.62 -10.49 11.62
N GLN A 144 3.48 -10.81 12.59
CA GLN A 144 4.90 -11.08 12.35
C GLN A 144 5.09 -12.29 11.42
N ALA A 145 4.36 -13.37 11.66
CA ALA A 145 4.43 -14.58 10.83
C ALA A 145 3.94 -14.32 9.39
N LEU A 146 2.89 -13.51 9.21
CA LEU A 146 2.42 -13.04 7.90
C LEU A 146 3.47 -12.17 7.21
N PHE A 147 4.04 -11.19 7.93
CA PHE A 147 5.04 -10.28 7.38
C PHE A 147 6.24 -11.04 6.81
N GLN A 148 6.74 -12.04 7.54
CA GLN A 148 7.87 -12.86 7.14
C GLN A 148 7.53 -14.01 6.18
N GLY A 149 6.24 -14.30 5.96
CA GLY A 149 5.78 -15.42 5.13
C GLY A 149 5.90 -16.78 5.79
N HIS A 150 6.07 -16.84 7.11
CA HIS A 150 5.96 -18.09 7.87
C HIS A 150 4.52 -18.61 7.86
N THR A 151 3.56 -17.70 7.85
CA THR A 151 2.15 -17.96 7.56
C THR A 151 1.81 -17.35 6.21
N ARG A 152 1.13 -18.11 5.35
CA ARG A 152 0.71 -17.62 4.03
C ARG A 152 -0.54 -16.77 4.17
N LEU A 153 -0.63 -15.72 3.35
CA LEU A 153 -1.85 -14.93 3.20
C LEU A 153 -2.99 -15.81 2.66
N ALA A 154 -4.19 -15.64 3.19
CA ALA A 154 -5.37 -16.47 2.87
C ALA A 154 -5.69 -16.49 1.37
N ASN A 155 -5.63 -15.32 0.74
CA ASN A 155 -5.87 -15.18 -0.70
C ASN A 155 -4.57 -15.27 -1.53
N GLY A 156 -3.44 -15.58 -0.91
CA GLY A 156 -2.13 -15.63 -1.56
C GLY A 156 -1.55 -14.23 -1.78
N GLY A 157 -0.47 -14.16 -2.52
CA GLY A 157 0.26 -12.92 -2.76
C GLY A 157 1.69 -12.99 -2.18
N PRO A 158 2.54 -12.00 -2.49
CA PRO A 158 3.88 -11.91 -1.94
C PRO A 158 3.82 -11.56 -0.45
N THR A 159 4.84 -11.97 0.30
CA THR A 159 5.01 -11.57 1.69
C THR A 159 5.53 -10.14 1.78
N CYS A 160 5.17 -9.41 2.84
CA CYS A 160 5.57 -8.00 3.00
C CYS A 160 7.08 -7.82 2.99
N ASN A 161 7.83 -8.72 3.65
CA ASN A 161 9.29 -8.68 3.70
C ASN A 161 9.99 -8.97 2.35
N SER A 162 9.26 -9.39 1.32
CA SER A 162 9.84 -9.51 -0.03
C SER A 162 10.24 -8.14 -0.60
N CYS A 163 9.58 -7.08 -0.19
CA CYS A 163 9.78 -5.72 -0.68
C CYS A 163 10.17 -4.73 0.43
N HIS A 164 9.67 -4.93 1.65
CA HIS A 164 9.84 -4.05 2.80
C HIS A 164 10.79 -4.64 3.83
N ASP A 165 11.54 -3.77 4.51
CA ASP A 165 12.32 -4.11 5.68
C ASP A 165 11.67 -3.60 6.96
N VAL A 166 11.90 -4.29 8.07
CA VAL A 166 11.56 -3.89 9.43
C VAL A 166 12.70 -4.29 10.36
N VAL A 167 13.24 -3.34 11.11
CA VAL A 167 14.25 -3.61 12.13
C VAL A 167 13.58 -4.25 13.35
N HIS A 168 13.70 -5.56 13.48
CA HIS A 168 13.14 -6.34 14.58
C HIS A 168 13.96 -7.61 14.80
N ASP A 169 14.25 -7.97 16.07
CA ASP A 169 15.14 -9.09 16.39
C ASP A 169 14.66 -10.45 15.86
N ALA A 170 13.36 -10.62 15.73
CA ALA A 170 12.77 -11.85 15.20
C ALA A 170 12.64 -11.84 13.66
N VAL A 171 12.89 -10.73 12.99
CA VAL A 171 12.82 -10.62 11.52
C VAL A 171 14.23 -10.77 10.94
N ILE A 172 14.39 -11.72 10.04
CA ILE A 172 15.60 -11.81 9.22
C ILE A 172 15.40 -10.84 8.07
N GLY A 173 16.13 -9.73 8.07
CA GLY A 173 16.09 -8.63 7.11
C GLY A 173 15.16 -8.76 5.91
N GLY A 174 14.51 -7.68 5.55
CA GLY A 174 13.54 -7.63 4.47
C GLY A 174 14.10 -7.13 3.15
N GLY A 175 13.22 -6.96 2.16
CA GLY A 175 13.55 -6.37 0.86
C GLY A 175 13.80 -4.86 0.97
N ILE A 176 14.62 -4.35 0.05
CA ILE A 176 14.93 -2.92 -0.08
C ILE A 176 14.24 -2.29 -1.30
N LEU A 177 13.24 -2.96 -1.86
CA LEU A 177 12.51 -2.49 -3.04
C LEU A 177 11.47 -1.42 -2.71
N ALA A 178 11.05 -1.35 -1.45
CA ALA A 178 10.05 -0.43 -0.95
C ALA A 178 10.50 0.26 0.34
N ALA A 179 9.67 1.15 0.88
CA ALA A 179 9.97 1.89 2.09
C ALA A 179 10.19 0.95 3.29
N GLU A 180 11.14 1.31 4.14
CA GLU A 180 11.36 0.70 5.44
C GLU A 180 10.16 1.01 6.38
N LEU A 181 9.69 0.03 7.13
CA LEU A 181 8.43 0.10 7.87
C LEU A 181 8.58 0.13 9.40
N THR A 182 9.80 0.13 9.96
CA THR A 182 10.00 0.13 11.42
C THR A 182 9.24 1.27 12.10
N THR A 183 9.29 2.49 11.54
CA THR A 183 8.66 3.68 12.11
C THR A 183 7.35 4.07 11.41
N VAL A 184 6.75 3.15 10.68
CA VAL A 184 5.56 3.47 9.88
C VAL A 184 4.37 3.86 10.74
N PHE A 185 4.23 3.25 11.92
CA PHE A 185 3.13 3.55 12.83
C PHE A 185 3.22 4.95 13.43
N THR A 186 4.42 5.37 13.85
CA THR A 186 4.67 6.76 14.29
C THR A 186 4.40 7.77 13.17
N ARG A 187 4.73 7.43 11.91
CA ARG A 187 4.56 8.35 10.77
C ARG A 187 3.11 8.49 10.30
N LEU A 188 2.35 7.39 10.28
CA LEU A 188 1.03 7.33 9.65
C LEU A 188 -0.12 7.16 10.64
N GLY A 189 0.17 6.77 11.88
CA GLY A 189 -0.83 6.33 12.84
C GLY A 189 -1.46 4.98 12.48
N GLY A 190 -2.12 4.34 13.44
CA GLY A 190 -2.73 3.02 13.25
C GLY A 190 -3.80 2.99 12.16
N ALA A 191 -4.63 4.04 12.09
CA ALA A 191 -5.65 4.16 11.07
C ALA A 191 -5.07 4.29 9.66
N GLY A 192 -4.00 5.07 9.48
CA GLY A 192 -3.30 5.23 8.20
C GLY A 192 -2.63 3.93 7.75
N VAL A 193 -1.96 3.23 8.67
CA VAL A 193 -1.36 1.92 8.38
C VAL A 193 -2.43 0.91 7.97
N ARG A 194 -3.53 0.82 8.73
CA ARG A 194 -4.68 -0.04 8.42
C ARG A 194 -5.27 0.25 7.04
N ALA A 195 -5.50 1.52 6.72
CA ALA A 195 -6.07 1.92 5.44
C ALA A 195 -5.17 1.54 4.26
N ILE A 196 -3.85 1.76 4.37
CA ILE A 196 -2.88 1.41 3.33
C ILE A 196 -2.76 -0.10 3.14
N ILE A 197 -2.80 -0.89 4.23
CA ILE A 197 -2.72 -2.35 4.13
C ILE A 197 -4.02 -2.92 3.57
N GLY A 198 -5.17 -2.43 4.02
CA GLY A 198 -6.49 -2.88 3.59
C GLY A 198 -6.84 -2.51 2.14
N SER A 199 -6.36 -1.34 1.68
CA SER A 199 -6.58 -0.83 0.32
C SER A 199 -5.30 -0.14 -0.17
N PRO A 200 -4.32 -0.91 -0.68
CA PRO A 200 -3.02 -0.37 -1.08
C PRO A 200 -3.13 0.69 -2.18
N PRO A 201 -2.72 1.95 -1.94
CA PRO A 201 -2.82 3.00 -2.95
C PRO A 201 -1.68 3.00 -3.96
N PHE A 202 -0.57 2.33 -3.66
CA PHE A 202 0.64 2.35 -4.49
C PHE A 202 0.52 1.38 -5.65
N PRO A 203 0.83 1.78 -6.91
CA PRO A 203 0.63 0.94 -8.11
C PRO A 203 1.26 -0.46 -8.02
N VAL A 204 2.46 -0.57 -7.43
CA VAL A 204 3.14 -1.86 -7.28
C VAL A 204 2.42 -2.77 -6.28
N MET A 205 1.98 -2.21 -5.14
CA MET A 205 1.20 -2.96 -4.15
C MET A 205 -0.18 -3.32 -4.69
N GLN A 206 -0.87 -2.39 -5.38
CA GLN A 206 -2.14 -2.67 -6.05
C GLN A 206 -2.00 -3.88 -6.97
N LYS A 207 -0.99 -3.88 -7.83
CA LYS A 207 -0.76 -4.97 -8.78
C LYS A 207 -0.41 -6.29 -8.09
N ALA A 208 0.30 -6.25 -6.96
CA ALA A 208 0.65 -7.43 -6.18
C ALA A 208 -0.56 -8.10 -5.51
N TYR A 209 -1.56 -7.31 -5.12
CA TYR A 209 -2.72 -7.76 -4.35
C TYR A 209 -4.08 -7.57 -5.08
N GLU A 210 -4.10 -7.22 -6.37
CA GLU A 210 -5.28 -6.88 -7.18
C GLU A 210 -6.44 -7.89 -7.02
N ASP A 211 -6.16 -9.19 -7.16
CA ASP A 211 -7.14 -10.27 -7.00
C ASP A 211 -6.96 -11.04 -5.68
N ARG A 212 -6.23 -10.49 -4.74
CA ARG A 212 -5.78 -11.15 -3.52
C ARG A 212 -5.84 -10.21 -2.32
N PRO A 213 -7.02 -9.64 -2.04
CA PRO A 213 -7.17 -8.71 -0.92
C PRO A 213 -6.83 -9.41 0.40
N LEU A 214 -6.22 -8.67 1.30
CA LEU A 214 -5.98 -9.16 2.66
C LEU A 214 -7.30 -9.25 3.42
N THR A 215 -7.43 -10.24 4.29
CA THR A 215 -8.57 -10.33 5.20
C THR A 215 -8.45 -9.31 6.32
N GLU A 216 -9.57 -8.97 6.97
CA GLU A 216 -9.57 -8.06 8.12
C GLU A 216 -8.68 -8.56 9.27
N GLU A 217 -8.63 -9.87 9.48
CA GLU A 217 -7.77 -10.50 10.48
C GLU A 217 -6.28 -10.34 10.14
N GLU A 218 -5.91 -10.51 8.87
CA GLU A 218 -4.55 -10.30 8.39
C GLU A 218 -4.13 -8.83 8.50
N VAL A 219 -5.04 -7.91 8.13
CA VAL A 219 -4.81 -6.46 8.28
C VAL A 219 -4.61 -6.13 9.76
N ALA A 220 -5.47 -6.63 10.65
CA ALA A 220 -5.36 -6.39 12.09
C ALA A 220 -4.04 -6.92 12.66
N GLY A 221 -3.65 -8.14 12.28
CA GLY A 221 -2.38 -8.73 12.71
C GLY A 221 -1.17 -7.95 12.21
N LEU A 222 -1.14 -7.57 10.94
CA LEU A 222 -0.04 -6.78 10.37
C LEU A 222 0.08 -5.40 11.01
N VAL A 223 -1.04 -4.72 11.27
CA VAL A 223 -1.06 -3.44 12.00
C VAL A 223 -0.49 -3.62 13.41
N ALA A 224 -0.93 -4.65 14.13
CA ALA A 224 -0.45 -4.96 15.48
C ALA A 224 1.06 -5.23 15.53
N PHE A 225 1.58 -5.97 14.55
CA PHE A 225 3.02 -6.22 14.44
C PHE A 225 3.80 -4.95 14.14
N LEU A 226 3.35 -4.11 13.21
CA LEU A 226 4.03 -2.87 12.87
C LEU A 226 3.99 -1.84 14.01
N GLU A 227 2.89 -1.79 14.77
CA GLU A 227 2.79 -1.00 16.00
C GLU A 227 3.85 -1.44 17.02
N ARG A 228 3.96 -2.75 17.27
CA ARG A 228 4.95 -3.32 18.18
C ARG A 228 6.37 -3.03 17.70
N ALA A 229 6.66 -3.20 16.42
CA ALA A 229 7.98 -2.95 15.84
C ALA A 229 8.40 -1.48 15.98
N ASP A 230 7.46 -0.54 15.82
CA ASP A 230 7.67 0.89 16.02
C ASP A 230 7.94 1.21 17.50
N ALA A 231 7.10 0.71 18.41
CA ALA A 231 7.23 0.96 19.85
C ALA A 231 8.55 0.40 20.42
N GLU A 232 9.01 -0.71 19.91
CA GLU A 232 10.19 -1.43 20.41
C GLU A 232 11.46 -1.14 19.60
N GLN A 233 11.42 -0.27 18.59
CA GLN A 233 12.53 -0.02 17.66
C GLN A 233 13.88 0.28 18.36
N ALA A 234 13.84 0.97 19.49
CA ALA A 234 15.05 1.28 20.26
C ALA A 234 15.69 0.06 20.94
N LEU A 235 14.94 -1.02 21.11
CA LEU A 235 15.38 -2.27 21.72
C LEU A 235 15.95 -3.24 20.68
N HIS A 236 15.56 -3.09 19.42
CA HIS A 236 15.95 -3.97 18.33
C HIS A 236 17.16 -3.41 17.58
N GLN A 237 18.09 -4.29 17.26
CA GLN A 237 19.23 -3.95 16.43
C GLN A 237 19.19 -4.73 15.12
N PRO A 238 19.60 -4.12 14.01
CA PRO A 238 19.74 -4.86 12.74
C PRO A 238 20.63 -6.08 12.96
N ARG A 239 20.16 -7.25 12.57
CA ARG A 239 20.96 -8.48 12.67
C ARG A 239 22.11 -8.41 11.69
N ASP A 240 23.31 -8.08 12.17
CA ASP A 240 24.53 -8.17 11.37
C ASP A 240 25.02 -9.64 11.31
N TYR A 241 24.74 -10.26 10.19
CA TYR A 241 25.23 -11.59 9.87
C TYR A 241 26.59 -11.57 9.16
N GLY A 242 27.12 -10.40 8.82
CA GLY A 242 28.32 -10.25 7.99
C GLY A 242 29.53 -10.98 8.57
N ILE A 243 29.86 -10.74 9.83
CA ILE A 243 30.97 -11.41 10.51
C ILE A 243 30.75 -12.92 10.66
N LYS A 244 29.52 -13.34 10.96
CA LYS A 244 29.19 -14.78 11.12
C LYS A 244 29.30 -15.51 9.78
N LEU A 245 28.72 -14.95 8.71
CA LEU A 245 28.80 -15.51 7.36
C LEU A 245 30.23 -15.52 6.84
N PHE A 246 30.99 -14.45 7.08
CA PHE A 246 32.40 -14.38 6.73
C PHE A 246 33.21 -15.47 7.45
N GLY A 247 33.02 -15.63 8.76
CA GLY A 247 33.68 -16.67 9.55
C GLY A 247 33.36 -18.09 9.06
N VAL A 248 32.09 -18.39 8.83
CA VAL A 248 31.65 -19.68 8.27
C VAL A 248 32.21 -19.89 6.87
N GLY A 249 32.22 -18.85 6.04
CA GLY A 249 32.80 -18.88 4.68
C GLY A 249 34.31 -19.19 4.71
N VAL A 250 35.07 -18.53 5.55
CA VAL A 250 36.51 -18.78 5.72
C VAL A 250 36.78 -20.19 6.18
N ILE A 251 36.06 -20.67 7.22
CA ILE A 251 36.23 -22.05 7.74
C ILE A 251 35.85 -23.07 6.67
N GLY A 252 34.73 -22.88 5.98
CA GLY A 252 34.29 -23.77 4.91
C GLY A 252 35.31 -23.81 3.75
N THR A 253 35.83 -22.67 3.36
CA THR A 253 36.89 -22.58 2.32
C THR A 253 38.14 -23.30 2.75
N ALA A 254 38.66 -23.06 3.95
CA ALA A 254 39.84 -23.73 4.49
C ALA A 254 39.64 -25.26 4.55
N PHE A 255 38.44 -25.71 4.96
CA PHE A 255 38.10 -27.12 4.97
C PHE A 255 38.10 -27.75 3.57
N LEU A 256 37.47 -27.09 2.59
CA LEU A 256 37.46 -27.57 1.19
C LEU A 256 38.88 -27.60 0.60
N PHE A 257 39.71 -26.60 0.84
CA PHE A 257 41.13 -26.61 0.41
C PHE A 257 41.94 -27.71 1.08
N GLY A 258 41.70 -27.97 2.38
CA GLY A 258 42.29 -29.10 3.10
C GLY A 258 41.93 -30.44 2.48
N LEU A 259 40.64 -30.69 2.26
CA LEU A 259 40.18 -31.91 1.59
C LEU A 259 40.77 -32.08 0.17
N PHE A 260 40.75 -30.98 -0.61
CA PHE A 260 41.34 -30.99 -1.95
C PHE A 260 42.84 -31.29 -1.94
N SER A 261 43.59 -30.67 -1.02
CA SER A 261 45.01 -30.90 -0.83
C SER A 261 45.34 -32.36 -0.47
N LEU A 262 44.53 -32.98 0.44
CA LEU A 262 44.69 -34.38 0.79
C LEU A 262 44.39 -35.31 -0.40
N ALA A 263 43.32 -35.07 -1.12
CA ALA A 263 42.96 -35.83 -2.33
C ALA A 263 44.05 -35.69 -3.43
N TRP A 264 44.62 -34.48 -3.58
CA TRP A 264 45.63 -34.21 -4.58
C TRP A 264 46.99 -34.80 -4.21
N SER A 265 47.36 -34.83 -2.92
CA SER A 265 48.62 -35.40 -2.44
C SER A 265 48.64 -36.93 -2.70
N GLY A 266 47.52 -37.62 -2.58
CA GLY A 266 47.38 -39.01 -2.97
C GLY A 266 47.61 -39.26 -4.47
N ARG A 267 47.16 -38.36 -5.32
CA ARG A 267 47.35 -38.45 -6.79
C ARG A 267 48.79 -38.17 -7.24
N LYS A 268 49.50 -37.30 -6.55
CA LYS A 268 50.89 -36.98 -6.91
C LYS A 268 51.86 -38.18 -6.73
N ARG A 269 51.52 -39.14 -5.89
CA ARG A 269 52.34 -40.35 -5.63
C ARG A 269 52.29 -41.37 -6.78
N GLY A 270 51.35 -41.22 -7.71
CA GLY A 270 51.18 -42.10 -8.85
C GLY A 270 51.29 -41.37 -10.22
N SER A 271 51.98 -40.25 -10.28
CA SER A 271 52.08 -39.51 -11.55
C SER A 271 53.03 -40.17 -12.54
N VAL A 272 52.64 -40.24 -13.79
CA VAL A 272 53.43 -40.83 -14.91
C VAL A 272 54.85 -40.21 -15.01
N ASN A 273 54.98 -38.96 -14.63
CA ASN A 273 56.26 -38.27 -14.58
C ASN A 273 57.22 -38.86 -13.55
N GLN A 274 56.74 -39.40 -12.42
CA GLN A 274 57.57 -40.03 -11.42
C GLN A 274 58.16 -41.35 -11.94
N GLU A 275 57.39 -42.16 -12.64
CA GLU A 275 57.84 -43.41 -13.26
C GLU A 275 58.83 -43.17 -14.40
N ILE A 276 58.69 -42.08 -15.17
CA ILE A 276 59.63 -41.71 -16.19
C ILE A 276 60.95 -41.28 -15.56
N PHE A 277 60.91 -40.50 -14.52
CA PHE A 277 62.09 -40.03 -13.80
C PHE A 277 62.86 -41.16 -13.16
N ASP A 278 62.14 -42.09 -12.46
CA ASP A 278 62.72 -43.25 -11.80
C ASP A 278 63.34 -44.20 -12.82
N ARG A 279 62.79 -44.34 -14.03
CA ARG A 279 63.40 -45.12 -15.14
C ARG A 279 64.68 -44.49 -15.66
N GLN A 280 64.73 -43.15 -15.72
CA GLN A 280 65.96 -42.46 -16.19
C GLN A 280 67.11 -42.59 -15.21
N ILE A 281 66.84 -42.57 -13.88
CA ILE A 281 67.85 -42.75 -12.84
C ILE A 281 68.34 -44.18 -12.74
N SER A 282 67.49 -45.16 -12.99
CA SER A 282 67.85 -46.62 -12.91
C SER A 282 68.58 -47.12 -14.18
N SER A 283 68.72 -46.30 -15.23
CA SER A 283 69.44 -46.64 -16.49
C SER A 283 70.84 -46.09 -16.53
N THR A 284 71.27 -45.43 -15.47
CA THR A 284 72.69 -44.99 -15.26
C THR A 284 73.36 -45.88 -14.23
#